data_63358737040e8561c629a2562c8f05ea
#
_entry.id   63358737040e8561c629a2562c8f05ea
#
_cell.length_a   1.000
_cell.length_b   1.000
_cell.length_c   1.000
_cell.angle_alpha   90.00
_cell.angle_beta   90.00
_cell.angle_gamma   90.00
#
_symmetry.space_group_name_H-M   'P 1'
#
loop_
_entity.id
_entity.type
_entity.pdbx_description
1 polymer ?
#
loop_
_entity_poly.entity_id
_entity_poly.type
_entity_poly.pdbx_seq_one_letter_code
_entity_poly.pdbx_strand_id
1 'polypeptide(L)'
;SRLMKDGIGKGYTREDHQDVANQLFSCYAKVGDARALASVIGEDELSPLDKKYLIFGNAFEREFVGQGSMENRTITETLDIGWKLLGLLPKEELDRIDTKVLNQYYQPTDIDLVEQAVSDAQSMME
;
A
#
# COMPACT_ATOMS: atom_id res chain seq x y z
N SER A 1 -11.20 16.02 -2.62
CA SER A 1 -12.14 17.14 -2.68
C SER A 1 -12.88 17.27 -1.37
N ARG A 2 -13.56 18.38 -1.22
CA ARG A 2 -14.32 18.65 0.00
C ARG A 2 -15.48 17.66 0.17
N LEU A 3 -16.12 17.31 -0.92
CA LEU A 3 -17.22 16.35 -0.90
C LEU A 3 -16.75 14.98 -0.47
N MET A 4 -15.60 14.56 -0.96
CA MET A 4 -15.02 13.30 -0.53
C MET A 4 -14.67 13.32 0.95
N LYS A 5 -14.15 14.43 1.42
CA LYS A 5 -13.79 14.57 2.82
C LYS A 5 -15.03 14.48 3.72
N ASP A 6 -16.13 15.06 3.29
CA ASP A 6 -17.38 14.99 4.02
C ASP A 6 -17.99 13.58 3.98
N GLY A 7 -17.74 12.86 2.90
CA GLY A 7 -18.20 11.48 2.75
C GLY A 7 -17.33 10.45 3.44
N ILE A 8 -16.14 10.86 3.92
CA ILE A 8 -15.21 9.99 4.62
C ILE A 8 -15.35 10.26 6.11
N GLY A 9 -15.62 9.23 6.87
CA GLY A 9 -15.70 9.37 8.31
C GLY A 9 -16.78 8.51 8.90
N LYS A 10 -17.00 8.70 10.17
CA LYS A 10 -17.97 7.89 10.91
C LYS A 10 -19.36 8.10 10.33
N GLY A 11 -20.03 7.01 10.03
CA GLY A 11 -21.36 7.04 9.48
C GLY A 11 -21.42 6.83 7.98
N TYR A 12 -20.30 7.03 7.28
CA TYR A 12 -20.23 6.85 5.82
C TYR A 12 -19.26 5.76 5.41
N THR A 13 -18.06 5.72 6.04
CA THR A 13 -17.02 4.73 5.75
C THR A 13 -16.39 4.31 7.06
N ARG A 14 -15.50 3.32 6.98
CA ARG A 14 -14.72 2.93 8.15
C ARG A 14 -13.91 4.12 8.65
N GLU A 15 -13.68 4.15 9.96
CA GLU A 15 -12.95 5.25 10.61
C GLU A 15 -11.50 5.38 10.14
N ASP A 16 -10.92 4.32 9.58
CA ASP A 16 -9.55 4.29 9.10
C ASP A 16 -9.39 4.81 7.66
N HIS A 17 -10.48 5.13 6.96
CA HIS A 17 -10.44 5.45 5.53
C HIS A 17 -9.48 6.60 5.22
N GLN A 18 -9.64 7.73 5.90
CA GLN A 18 -8.83 8.92 5.64
C GLN A 18 -7.35 8.64 5.88
N ASP A 19 -7.05 8.02 7.02
CA ASP A 19 -5.68 7.75 7.42
C ASP A 19 -5.01 6.77 6.45
N VAL A 20 -5.71 5.70 6.08
CA VAL A 20 -5.18 4.71 5.15
C VAL A 20 -4.89 5.34 3.79
N ALA A 21 -5.82 6.13 3.27
CA ALA A 21 -5.62 6.79 1.98
C ALA A 21 -4.40 7.72 2.01
N ASN A 22 -4.30 8.54 3.05
CA ASN A 22 -3.17 9.45 3.19
C ASN A 22 -1.85 8.69 3.31
N GLN A 23 -1.84 7.61 4.06
CA GLN A 23 -0.64 6.82 4.25
C GLN A 23 -0.21 6.10 2.97
N LEU A 24 -1.16 5.55 2.23
CA LEU A 24 -0.85 4.88 0.97
C LEU A 24 -0.18 5.84 -0.01
N PHE A 25 -0.71 7.04 -0.17
CA PHE A 25 -0.11 8.02 -1.07
C PHE A 25 1.24 8.51 -0.58
N SER A 26 1.39 8.70 0.73
CA SER A 26 2.68 9.11 1.31
C SER A 26 3.75 8.04 1.06
N CYS A 27 3.41 6.78 1.26
CA CYS A 27 4.35 5.68 1.03
C CYS A 27 4.65 5.51 -0.45
N TYR A 28 3.65 5.69 -1.31
CA TYR A 28 3.86 5.58 -2.74
C TYR A 28 4.82 6.66 -3.27
N ALA A 29 4.81 7.84 -2.69
CA ALA A 29 5.77 8.87 -3.04
C ALA A 29 7.21 8.42 -2.73
N LYS A 30 7.40 7.70 -1.63
CA LYS A 30 8.72 7.16 -1.26
C LYS A 30 9.16 6.05 -2.21
N VAL A 31 8.24 5.35 -2.84
CA VAL A 31 8.57 4.36 -3.88
C VAL A 31 9.33 5.02 -5.02
N GLY A 32 8.89 6.20 -5.44
CA GLY A 32 9.60 6.95 -6.47
C GLY A 32 11.04 7.22 -6.12
N ASP A 33 11.30 7.61 -4.88
CA ASP A 33 12.66 7.85 -4.40
C ASP A 33 13.50 6.57 -4.42
N ALA A 34 12.92 5.45 -3.97
CA ALA A 34 13.62 4.16 -3.96
C ALA A 34 13.93 3.70 -5.39
N ARG A 35 13.01 3.89 -6.31
CA ARG A 35 13.22 3.53 -7.72
C ARG A 35 14.32 4.37 -8.35
N ALA A 36 14.34 5.67 -8.05
CA ALA A 36 15.39 6.55 -8.56
C ALA A 36 16.77 6.12 -8.04
N LEU A 37 16.86 5.81 -6.76
CA LEU A 37 18.11 5.33 -6.17
C LEU A 37 18.53 4.00 -6.79
N ALA A 38 17.59 3.08 -6.97
CA ALA A 38 17.87 1.77 -7.58
C ALA A 38 18.42 1.91 -8.99
N SER A 39 17.96 2.90 -9.76
CA SER A 39 18.45 3.12 -11.11
C SER A 39 19.91 3.61 -11.14
N VAL A 40 20.38 4.17 -10.03
CA VAL A 40 21.76 4.67 -9.91
C VAL A 40 22.70 3.60 -9.36
N ILE A 41 22.31 2.96 -8.25
CA ILE A 41 23.21 2.03 -7.55
C ILE A 41 22.86 0.55 -7.72
N GLY A 42 21.69 0.27 -8.30
CA GLY A 42 21.20 -1.11 -8.46
C GLY A 42 20.33 -1.54 -7.28
N GLU A 43 19.37 -2.40 -7.55
CA GLU A 43 18.44 -2.88 -6.52
C GLU A 43 19.13 -3.62 -5.39
N ASP A 44 20.17 -4.41 -5.73
CA ASP A 44 20.87 -5.21 -4.74
C ASP A 44 21.59 -4.36 -3.68
N GLU A 45 21.92 -3.11 -4.02
CA GLU A 45 22.62 -2.21 -3.11
C GLU A 45 21.66 -1.39 -2.24
N LEU A 46 20.36 -1.50 -2.44
CA LEU A 46 19.39 -0.77 -1.63
C LEU A 46 19.36 -1.30 -0.20
N SER A 47 19.01 -0.43 0.75
CA SER A 47 18.77 -0.84 2.12
C SER A 47 17.57 -1.81 2.16
N PRO A 48 17.47 -2.62 3.22
CA PRO A 48 16.28 -3.49 3.36
C PRO A 48 14.97 -2.73 3.33
N LEU A 49 14.94 -1.53 3.89
CA LEU A 49 13.74 -0.70 3.87
C LEU A 49 13.38 -0.27 2.45
N ASP A 50 14.36 0.21 1.68
CA ASP A 50 14.12 0.63 0.31
C ASP A 50 13.63 -0.53 -0.55
N LYS A 51 14.16 -1.73 -0.33
CA LYS A 51 13.69 -2.93 -1.02
C LYS A 51 12.22 -3.20 -0.71
N LYS A 52 11.81 -3.00 0.54
CA LYS A 52 10.41 -3.15 0.94
C LYS A 52 9.52 -2.13 0.23
N TYR A 53 10.01 -0.90 0.05
CA TYR A 53 9.25 0.10 -0.70
C TYR A 53 9.08 -0.29 -2.17
N LEU A 54 10.08 -0.92 -2.78
CA LEU A 54 9.91 -1.42 -4.16
C LEU A 54 8.82 -2.49 -4.23
N ILE A 55 8.82 -3.41 -3.28
CA ILE A 55 7.78 -4.45 -3.20
C ILE A 55 6.40 -3.81 -2.99
N PHE A 56 6.32 -2.87 -2.07
CA PHE A 56 5.09 -2.13 -1.81
C PHE A 56 4.59 -1.43 -3.08
N GLY A 57 5.50 -0.74 -3.80
CA GLY A 57 5.13 0.00 -5.00
C GLY A 57 4.56 -0.89 -6.10
N ASN A 58 5.20 -2.04 -6.32
CA ASN A 58 4.72 -2.99 -7.31
C ASN A 58 3.35 -3.55 -6.94
N ALA A 59 3.16 -3.89 -5.67
CA ALA A 59 1.88 -4.40 -5.20
C ALA A 59 0.78 -3.33 -5.25
N PHE A 60 1.13 -2.09 -4.89
CA PHE A 60 0.19 -0.97 -4.93
C PHE A 60 -0.30 -0.74 -6.37
N GLU A 61 0.62 -0.73 -7.31
CA GLU A 61 0.26 -0.51 -8.71
C GLU A 61 -0.62 -1.62 -9.25
N ARG A 62 -0.31 -2.86 -8.90
CA ARG A 62 -1.12 -3.99 -9.34
C ARG A 62 -2.54 -3.92 -8.79
N GLU A 63 -2.69 -3.57 -7.51
CA GLU A 63 -3.98 -3.60 -6.85
C GLU A 63 -4.84 -2.36 -7.11
N PHE A 64 -4.22 -1.19 -7.24
CA PHE A 64 -4.96 0.07 -7.30
C PHE A 64 -4.85 0.83 -8.61
N VAL A 65 -3.78 0.61 -9.38
CA VAL A 65 -3.56 1.39 -10.60
C VAL A 65 -3.90 0.60 -11.84
N GLY A 66 -3.49 -0.66 -11.88
CA GLY A 66 -3.72 -1.48 -13.05
C GLY A 66 -5.09 -2.12 -13.06
N GLN A 67 -5.67 -2.27 -14.23
CA GLN A 67 -6.87 -3.08 -14.48
C GLN A 67 -8.20 -2.54 -13.95
N GLY A 68 -8.25 -1.32 -13.42
CA GLY A 68 -9.52 -0.74 -12.98
C GLY A 68 -10.26 -1.53 -11.91
N SER A 69 -9.55 -2.35 -11.16
CA SER A 69 -10.16 -3.25 -10.19
C SER A 69 -10.88 -2.52 -9.06
N MET A 70 -10.52 -1.28 -8.79
CA MET A 70 -11.16 -0.48 -7.74
C MET A 70 -12.64 -0.24 -8.00
N GLU A 71 -13.07 -0.25 -9.25
CA GLU A 71 -14.46 0.04 -9.59
C GLU A 71 -15.43 -1.01 -9.07
N ASN A 72 -14.95 -2.23 -8.88
CA ASN A 72 -15.77 -3.35 -8.47
C ASN A 72 -15.62 -3.73 -7.01
N ARG A 73 -14.88 -2.94 -6.24
CA ARG A 73 -14.62 -3.22 -4.84
C ARG A 73 -15.44 -2.34 -3.92
N THR A 74 -15.90 -2.92 -2.82
CA THR A 74 -16.50 -2.12 -1.76
C THR A 74 -15.42 -1.31 -1.04
N ILE A 75 -15.84 -0.30 -0.29
CA ILE A 75 -14.91 0.49 0.52
C ILE A 75 -14.16 -0.40 1.51
N THR A 76 -14.88 -1.34 2.13
CA THR A 76 -14.25 -2.27 3.09
C THR A 76 -13.19 -3.13 2.42
N GLU A 77 -13.48 -3.68 1.24
CA GLU A 77 -12.51 -4.48 0.51
C GLU A 77 -11.28 -3.65 0.13
N THR A 78 -11.50 -2.42 -0.34
CA THR A 78 -10.42 -1.52 -0.71
C THR A 78 -9.52 -1.20 0.50
N LEU A 79 -10.13 -0.94 1.66
CA LEU A 79 -9.38 -0.66 2.88
C LEU A 79 -8.60 -1.87 3.38
N ASP A 80 -9.20 -3.06 3.27
CA ASP A 80 -8.50 -4.28 3.68
C ASP A 80 -7.28 -4.54 2.80
N ILE A 81 -7.38 -4.28 1.51
CA ILE A 81 -6.23 -4.37 0.60
C ILE A 81 -5.19 -3.31 0.96
N GLY A 82 -5.64 -2.10 1.27
CA GLY A 82 -4.74 -1.04 1.72
C GLY A 82 -3.92 -1.44 2.94
N TRP A 83 -4.57 -2.03 3.95
CA TRP A 83 -3.87 -2.51 5.13
C TRP A 83 -2.91 -3.65 4.81
N LYS A 84 -3.27 -4.53 3.88
CA LYS A 84 -2.38 -5.59 3.44
C LYS A 84 -1.11 -5.03 2.84
N LEU A 85 -1.25 -3.99 2.01
CA LEU A 85 -0.09 -3.32 1.41
C LEU A 85 0.76 -2.61 2.45
N LEU A 86 0.13 -1.89 3.37
CA LEU A 86 0.84 -1.19 4.44
C LEU A 86 1.57 -2.16 5.36
N GLY A 87 1.04 -3.37 5.52
CA GLY A 87 1.70 -4.42 6.29
C GLY A 87 3.01 -4.91 5.68
N LEU A 88 3.29 -4.58 4.43
CA LEU A 88 4.58 -4.87 3.81
C LEU A 88 5.70 -3.97 4.35
N LEU A 89 5.33 -2.86 4.97
CA LEU A 89 6.26 -1.88 5.52
C LEU A 89 6.30 -1.97 7.04
N PRO A 90 7.45 -1.60 7.66
CA PRO A 90 7.51 -1.54 9.12
C PRO A 90 6.48 -0.57 9.67
N LYS A 91 5.93 -0.90 10.83
CA LYS A 91 4.93 -0.07 11.49
C LYS A 91 5.41 1.37 11.70
N GLU A 92 6.70 1.53 11.95
CA GLU A 92 7.33 2.84 12.20
C GLU A 92 7.27 3.77 11.00
N GLU A 93 7.08 3.23 9.80
CA GLU A 93 6.95 4.04 8.59
C GLU A 93 5.56 4.63 8.43
N LEU A 94 4.58 4.15 9.18
CA LEU A 94 3.19 4.53 9.03
C LEU A 94 2.85 5.71 9.94
N ASP A 95 3.45 6.85 9.63
CA ASP A 95 3.36 8.07 10.45
C ASP A 95 2.14 8.94 10.16
N ARG A 96 1.35 8.59 9.15
CA ARG A 96 0.12 9.33 8.80
C ARG A 96 -1.12 8.74 9.43
N ILE A 97 -1.00 7.64 10.15
CA ILE A 97 -2.12 6.94 10.75
C ILE A 97 -2.10 7.16 12.26
N ASP A 98 -3.27 7.49 12.82
CA ASP A 98 -3.43 7.62 14.26
C ASP A 98 -3.00 6.32 14.95
N THR A 99 -2.29 6.45 16.06
CA THR A 99 -1.74 5.30 16.78
C THR A 99 -2.83 4.30 17.18
N LYS A 100 -4.00 4.77 17.57
CA LYS A 100 -5.12 3.89 17.95
C LYS A 100 -5.59 3.07 16.75
N VAL A 101 -5.71 3.70 15.59
CA VAL A 101 -6.11 3.04 14.37
C VAL A 101 -5.04 2.04 13.95
N LEU A 102 -3.79 2.44 14.04
CA LEU A 102 -2.66 1.57 13.72
C LEU A 102 -2.67 0.30 14.58
N ASN A 103 -2.86 0.46 15.88
CA ASN A 103 -2.89 -0.68 16.80
C ASN A 103 -4.07 -1.61 16.55
N GLN A 104 -5.15 -1.08 16.02
CA GLN A 104 -6.35 -1.87 15.76
C GLN A 104 -6.27 -2.66 14.46
N TYR A 105 -5.69 -2.08 13.41
CA TYR A 105 -5.76 -2.65 12.06
C TYR A 105 -4.44 -3.17 11.51
N TYR A 106 -3.30 -2.65 11.96
CA TYR A 106 -2.02 -3.04 11.37
C TYR A 106 -1.68 -4.50 11.68
N GLN A 107 -1.30 -5.23 10.63
CA GLN A 107 -0.76 -6.59 10.75
C GLN A 107 0.34 -6.74 9.70
N PRO A 108 1.50 -7.30 10.07
CA PRO A 108 2.54 -7.55 9.08
C PRO A 108 2.04 -8.48 7.99
N THR A 109 2.37 -8.16 6.75
CA THR A 109 2.01 -8.97 5.60
C THR A 109 3.20 -9.82 5.21
N ASP A 110 2.94 -11.09 4.86
CA ASP A 110 3.98 -12.01 4.41
C ASP A 110 4.46 -11.59 3.02
N ILE A 111 5.68 -11.07 2.96
CA ILE A 111 6.28 -10.60 1.70
C ILE A 111 6.42 -11.74 0.71
N ASP A 112 6.79 -12.92 1.18
CA ASP A 112 6.97 -14.08 0.30
C ASP A 112 5.67 -14.48 -0.40
N LEU A 113 4.55 -14.40 0.31
CA LEU A 113 3.25 -14.68 -0.29
C LEU A 113 2.88 -13.63 -1.34
N VAL A 114 3.20 -12.36 -1.09
CA VAL A 114 2.92 -11.29 -2.05
C VAL A 114 3.78 -11.46 -3.30
N GLU A 115 5.06 -11.77 -3.14
CA GLU A 115 5.96 -12.01 -4.26
C GLU A 115 5.51 -13.21 -5.08
N GLN A 116 5.07 -14.28 -4.42
CA GLN A 116 4.56 -15.46 -5.09
C GLN A 116 3.31 -15.13 -5.92
N ALA A 117 2.40 -14.36 -5.36
CA ALA A 117 1.19 -13.95 -6.07
C ALA A 117 1.52 -13.11 -7.31
N VAL A 118 2.49 -12.20 -7.21
CA VAL A 118 2.93 -11.39 -8.35
C VAL A 118 3.55 -12.28 -9.42
N SER A 119 4.40 -13.21 -9.02
CA SER A 119 5.05 -14.14 -9.96
C SER A 119 4.02 -15.01 -10.67
N ASP A 120 3.05 -15.53 -9.93
CA ASP A 120 1.98 -16.36 -10.52
C ASP A 120 1.13 -15.57 -11.51
N ALA A 121 0.80 -14.33 -11.17
CA ALA A 121 0.03 -13.46 -12.06
C ALA A 121 0.79 -13.18 -13.35
N GLN A 122 2.10 -12.93 -13.26
CA GLN A 122 2.93 -12.70 -14.44
C GLN A 122 3.01 -13.95 -15.31
N SER A 123 3.16 -15.12 -14.71
CA SER A 123 3.19 -16.39 -15.45
C SER A 123 1.88 -16.62 -16.21
N MET A 124 0.76 -16.27 -15.61
CA MET A 124 -0.54 -16.45 -16.24
C MET A 124 -0.76 -15.50 -17.42
N MET A 125 -0.07 -14.36 -17.44
CA MET A 125 -0.18 -13.39 -18.51
C MET A 125 0.72 -13.71 -19.70
N GLU A 126 1.67 -14.59 -19.52
CA GLU A 126 2.54 -15.05 -20.59
C GLU A 126 1.91 -16.22 -21.34
#